data_807e05a57912121c1344d419b3594528
#
_entry.id   807e05a57912121c1344d419b3594528
#
_cell.length_a   1.000
_cell.length_b   1.000
_cell.length_c   1.000
_cell.angle_alpha   90.00
_cell.angle_beta   90.00
_cell.angle_gamma   90.00
#
_symmetry.space_group_name_H-M   'P 1'
#
loop_
_entity.id
_entity.type
_entity.pdbx_description
1 polymer ?
#
loop_
_entity_poly.entity_id
_entity_poly.type
_entity_poly.pdbx_seq_one_letter_code
_entity_poly.pdbx_strand_id
1 'polypeptide(L)'
;MQDNRQQFSSVTGKLILILLLCLPGWGCAEIYRWQDAKGNAHFSDRFHPDAKTVAIKTVAIKPGYDYYSVKTVYDGDTVQLEDGRKIRLLGINTPEVQHGYKPLEAGGEEAKAWLINKLQHTKVRLELGVENTDKYGRTLAHLFSENKEHINLSLVKEGLATISIYPPNLQYVDELVAAERQAQKNKRGIWNRPEYAAIPVGSLTDSGHPGWTRLTGKVVAVRDTPKSVYLVFSNRFEARIERDWLYLFPDVNGYVGKTVEVRGWLNRNKDRFSLLIRHSAMLLIL
;
A
#
# COMPACT_ATOMS: atom_id res chain seq x y z
N MET A 1 53.27 -7.30 -71.30
CA MET A 1 54.20 -6.26 -70.88
C MET A 1 53.98 -6.05 -69.38
N GLN A 2 55.02 -6.49 -68.65
CA GLN A 2 55.41 -6.09 -67.26
C GLN A 2 54.27 -6.01 -66.19
N ASP A 3 54.13 -7.02 -65.35
CA ASP A 3 54.92 -7.46 -64.17
C ASP A 3 55.25 -6.30 -63.21
N ASN A 4 54.60 -6.28 -62.04
CA ASN A 4 55.19 -5.78 -60.83
C ASN A 4 54.48 -6.38 -59.62
N ARG A 5 55.06 -7.50 -59.12
CA ARG A 5 54.83 -8.01 -57.77
C ARG A 5 55.53 -7.06 -56.81
N GLN A 6 54.81 -6.58 -55.80
CA GLN A 6 55.42 -6.15 -54.56
C GLN A 6 54.79 -6.85 -53.36
N GLN A 7 55.71 -7.43 -52.61
CA GLN A 7 55.58 -8.10 -51.35
C GLN A 7 54.97 -7.24 -50.28
N PHE A 8 54.03 -7.73 -49.53
CA PHE A 8 53.79 -7.26 -48.20
C PHE A 8 54.10 -8.40 -47.21
N SER A 9 55.20 -8.21 -46.51
CA SER A 9 55.67 -9.02 -45.40
C SER A 9 54.83 -8.79 -44.12
N SER A 10 54.52 -9.90 -43.51
CA SER A 10 54.17 -10.12 -42.11
C SER A 10 54.44 -9.04 -41.10
N VAL A 11 53.35 -8.55 -40.49
CA VAL A 11 53.33 -8.00 -39.12
C VAL A 11 52.09 -8.57 -38.43
N THR A 12 52.10 -9.89 -38.23
CA THR A 12 51.17 -10.57 -37.35
C THR A 12 51.96 -11.16 -36.20
N GLY A 13 51.95 -10.49 -35.08
CA GLY A 13 52.56 -11.04 -33.92
C GLY A 13 53.08 -10.00 -32.97
N LYS A 14 52.22 -9.42 -32.13
CA LYS A 14 52.51 -8.86 -30.78
C LYS A 14 51.41 -7.93 -30.29
N LEU A 15 50.15 -8.33 -30.37
CA LEU A 15 49.07 -7.57 -29.74
C LEU A 15 48.04 -8.48 -29.03
N ILE A 16 48.53 -9.55 -28.41
CA ILE A 16 47.69 -10.43 -27.58
C ILE A 16 48.47 -10.67 -26.27
N LEU A 17 48.63 -9.66 -25.47
CA LEU A 17 49.10 -9.89 -24.10
C LEU A 17 48.88 -8.67 -23.18
N ILE A 18 47.84 -7.93 -23.25
CA ILE A 18 47.47 -6.92 -22.24
C ILE A 18 45.96 -6.85 -22.07
N LEU A 19 45.24 -7.97 -21.95
CA LEU A 19 43.82 -7.94 -21.61
C LEU A 19 43.46 -9.02 -20.58
N LEU A 20 44.37 -9.30 -19.63
CA LEU A 20 44.13 -10.35 -18.63
C LEU A 20 44.47 -9.90 -17.21
N LEU A 21 44.24 -8.63 -16.85
CA LEU A 21 44.57 -8.13 -15.52
C LEU A 21 43.56 -7.16 -14.92
N CYS A 22 42.27 -7.33 -15.24
CA CYS A 22 41.19 -6.68 -14.50
C CYS A 22 40.05 -7.68 -14.24
N LEU A 23 40.35 -8.84 -13.66
CA LEU A 23 39.36 -9.58 -12.92
C LEU A 23 39.27 -8.88 -11.56
N PRO A 24 38.09 -8.37 -11.14
CA PRO A 24 37.91 -7.96 -9.75
C PRO A 24 38.14 -9.21 -8.90
N GLY A 25 39.23 -9.23 -8.17
CA GLY A 25 39.47 -10.24 -7.15
C GLY A 25 38.28 -10.20 -6.20
N TRP A 26 37.61 -11.31 -6.03
CA TRP A 26 36.65 -11.50 -4.95
C TRP A 26 37.43 -11.38 -3.64
N GLY A 27 37.58 -10.15 -3.14
CA GLY A 27 38.12 -9.88 -1.84
C GLY A 27 37.13 -10.40 -0.81
N CYS A 28 37.32 -11.57 -0.28
CA CYS A 28 36.74 -11.93 0.99
C CYS A 28 37.26 -10.91 2.01
N ALA A 29 36.37 -10.05 2.51
CA ALA A 29 36.74 -9.18 3.63
C ALA A 29 37.01 -10.07 4.85
N GLU A 30 38.27 -10.18 5.21
CA GLU A 30 38.67 -10.87 6.44
C GLU A 30 38.55 -9.91 7.61
N ILE A 31 37.94 -10.37 8.71
CA ILE A 31 37.93 -9.60 9.96
C ILE A 31 38.98 -10.18 10.87
N TYR A 32 39.86 -9.31 11.36
CA TYR A 32 40.92 -9.60 12.27
C TYR A 32 40.54 -9.25 13.70
N ARG A 33 40.83 -10.14 14.66
CA ARG A 33 40.62 -9.91 16.09
C ARG A 33 41.93 -10.03 16.85
N TRP A 34 42.25 -9.05 17.68
CA TRP A 34 43.36 -9.10 18.62
C TRP A 34 42.96 -8.55 19.99
N GLN A 35 43.83 -8.70 20.99
CA GLN A 35 43.66 -8.11 22.31
C GLN A 35 44.81 -7.15 22.59
N ASP A 36 44.53 -6.00 23.19
CA ASP A 36 45.56 -5.09 23.66
C ASP A 36 46.19 -5.57 24.99
N ALA A 37 47.22 -4.88 25.45
CA ALA A 37 47.91 -5.19 26.70
C ALA A 37 47.02 -5.10 27.95
N LYS A 38 45.83 -4.48 27.83
CA LYS A 38 44.82 -4.36 28.90
C LYS A 38 43.74 -5.45 28.82
N GLY A 39 43.84 -6.36 27.81
CA GLY A 39 42.88 -7.44 27.62
C GLY A 39 41.63 -7.05 26.82
N ASN A 40 41.52 -5.82 26.25
CA ASN A 40 40.40 -5.43 25.45
C ASN A 40 40.45 -6.07 24.06
N ALA A 41 39.35 -6.58 23.58
CA ALA A 41 39.22 -7.15 22.23
C ALA A 41 39.01 -6.05 21.19
N HIS A 42 39.80 -6.07 20.13
CA HIS A 42 39.71 -5.20 18.97
C HIS A 42 39.34 -6.01 17.72
N PHE A 43 38.62 -5.38 16.79
CA PHE A 43 38.23 -5.96 15.50
C PHE A 43 38.54 -4.96 14.39
N SER A 44 39.05 -5.42 13.26
CA SER A 44 39.37 -4.58 12.09
C SER A 44 39.29 -5.40 10.81
N ASP A 45 39.01 -4.74 9.70
CA ASP A 45 39.16 -5.25 8.33
C ASP A 45 40.62 -5.11 7.81
N ARG A 46 41.50 -4.50 8.62
CA ARG A 46 42.93 -4.34 8.32
C ARG A 46 43.76 -5.32 9.13
N PHE A 47 44.75 -5.91 8.49
CA PHE A 47 45.68 -6.82 9.12
C PHE A 47 46.38 -6.16 10.32
N HIS A 48 46.48 -6.89 11.44
CA HIS A 48 47.26 -6.51 12.61
C HIS A 48 48.20 -7.71 12.98
N PRO A 49 49.48 -7.50 13.32
CA PRO A 49 50.47 -8.58 13.53
C PRO A 49 50.04 -9.63 14.56
N ASP A 50 49.35 -9.21 15.61
CA ASP A 50 48.89 -10.11 16.69
C ASP A 50 47.44 -10.59 16.51
N ALA A 51 46.84 -10.32 15.39
CA ALA A 51 45.42 -10.66 15.14
C ALA A 51 45.26 -12.08 14.61
N LYS A 52 44.17 -12.71 15.02
CA LYS A 52 43.68 -13.97 14.43
C LYS A 52 42.49 -13.63 13.51
N THR A 53 42.45 -14.26 12.35
CA THR A 53 41.31 -14.15 11.43
C THR A 53 40.07 -14.74 12.09
N VAL A 54 38.99 -13.97 12.12
CA VAL A 54 37.68 -14.43 12.59
C VAL A 54 36.93 -14.96 11.40
N ALA A 55 36.73 -16.27 11.35
CA ALA A 55 35.81 -16.85 10.37
C ALA A 55 34.38 -16.40 10.70
N ILE A 56 33.87 -15.42 9.98
CA ILE A 56 32.44 -15.09 10.01
C ILE A 56 31.74 -16.25 9.31
N LYS A 57 31.04 -17.08 10.07
CA LYS A 57 30.01 -17.93 9.47
C LYS A 57 28.96 -16.98 8.90
N THR A 58 29.09 -16.67 7.63
CA THR A 58 27.98 -16.07 6.88
C THR A 58 26.84 -17.07 6.95
N VAL A 59 25.96 -16.89 7.91
CA VAL A 59 24.64 -17.46 7.80
C VAL A 59 24.08 -16.80 6.53
N ALA A 60 23.96 -17.56 5.47
CA ALA A 60 23.22 -17.12 4.30
C ALA A 60 21.79 -16.89 4.78
N ILE A 61 21.51 -15.66 5.21
CA ILE A 61 20.15 -15.19 5.38
C ILE A 61 19.64 -15.17 3.94
N LYS A 62 19.05 -16.27 3.49
CA LYS A 62 18.13 -16.21 2.38
C LYS A 62 17.08 -15.21 2.85
N PRO A 63 16.87 -14.08 2.17
CA PRO A 63 15.70 -13.28 2.41
C PRO A 63 14.51 -14.12 1.96
N GLY A 64 14.10 -15.07 2.80
CA GLY A 64 12.93 -15.89 2.62
C GLY A 64 11.78 -15.08 3.15
N TYR A 65 10.96 -14.54 2.26
CA TYR A 65 9.61 -14.15 2.64
C TYR A 65 8.85 -15.43 2.98
N ASP A 66 8.22 -15.46 4.14
CA ASP A 66 7.29 -16.54 4.46
C ASP A 66 6.05 -16.40 3.57
N TYR A 67 5.73 -17.47 2.87
CA TYR A 67 4.53 -17.57 2.06
C TYR A 67 3.50 -18.45 2.75
N TYR A 68 2.26 -17.97 2.78
CA TYR A 68 1.14 -18.60 3.47
C TYR A 68 0.06 -19.02 2.48
N SER A 69 -0.54 -20.16 2.70
CA SER A 69 -1.74 -20.60 1.96
C SER A 69 -2.99 -19.97 2.58
N VAL A 70 -3.90 -19.54 1.73
CA VAL A 70 -5.21 -19.03 2.14
C VAL A 70 -6.18 -20.19 2.27
N LYS A 71 -6.82 -20.29 3.45
CA LYS A 71 -7.82 -21.32 3.76
C LYS A 71 -9.21 -20.89 3.35
N THR A 72 -9.58 -19.64 3.67
CA THR A 72 -10.93 -19.13 3.46
C THR A 72 -10.89 -17.67 3.04
N VAL A 73 -11.71 -17.29 2.08
CA VAL A 73 -12.02 -15.91 1.72
C VAL A 73 -13.40 -15.60 2.27
N TYR A 74 -13.50 -14.65 3.21
CA TYR A 74 -14.78 -14.25 3.83
C TYR A 74 -15.54 -13.27 2.93
N ASP A 75 -14.82 -12.25 2.46
CA ASP A 75 -15.28 -11.19 1.56
C ASP A 75 -14.09 -10.73 0.69
N GLY A 76 -14.25 -9.62 -0.05
CA GLY A 76 -13.21 -9.12 -0.96
C GLY A 76 -11.97 -8.55 -0.26
N ASP A 77 -11.98 -8.33 1.05
CA ASP A 77 -10.85 -7.75 1.77
C ASP A 77 -10.49 -8.46 3.09
N THR A 78 -11.10 -9.62 3.35
CA THR A 78 -10.83 -10.40 4.55
C THR A 78 -10.63 -11.88 4.21
N VAL A 79 -9.47 -12.43 4.56
CA VAL A 79 -9.13 -13.83 4.36
C VAL A 79 -8.68 -14.50 5.65
N GLN A 80 -8.70 -15.84 5.68
CA GLN A 80 -8.06 -16.63 6.72
C GLN A 80 -6.97 -17.49 6.11
N LEU A 81 -5.82 -17.51 6.75
CA LEU A 81 -4.70 -18.37 6.39
C LEU A 81 -4.87 -19.78 7.00
N GLU A 82 -4.12 -20.76 6.50
CA GLU A 82 -4.09 -22.11 7.03
C GLU A 82 -3.60 -22.18 8.48
N ASP A 83 -2.76 -21.25 8.91
CA ASP A 83 -2.29 -21.12 10.28
C ASP A 83 -3.34 -20.52 11.25
N GLY A 84 -4.54 -20.20 10.75
CA GLY A 84 -5.67 -19.70 11.52
C GLY A 84 -5.76 -18.18 11.63
N ARG A 85 -4.72 -17.41 11.26
CA ARG A 85 -4.76 -15.95 11.28
C ARG A 85 -5.81 -15.42 10.32
N LYS A 86 -6.62 -14.46 10.79
CA LYS A 86 -7.51 -13.67 9.93
C LYS A 86 -6.80 -12.40 9.50
N ILE A 87 -6.75 -12.17 8.20
CA ILE A 87 -6.08 -11.03 7.60
C ILE A 87 -7.12 -10.05 7.05
N ARG A 88 -7.05 -8.79 7.45
CA ARG A 88 -7.78 -7.67 6.85
C ARG A 88 -6.83 -6.89 5.94
N LEU A 89 -7.20 -6.77 4.70
CA LEU A 89 -6.40 -6.09 3.69
C LEU A 89 -6.37 -4.58 3.96
N LEU A 90 -5.16 -4.02 4.08
CA LEU A 90 -4.92 -2.62 4.36
C LEU A 90 -5.22 -1.71 3.17
N GLY A 91 -5.62 -0.49 3.47
CA GLY A 91 -5.78 0.60 2.51
C GLY A 91 -7.02 0.52 1.64
N ILE A 92 -7.81 -0.56 1.74
CA ILE A 92 -8.98 -0.79 0.90
C ILE A 92 -10.22 -1.20 1.70
N ASN A 93 -11.38 -1.05 1.08
CA ASN A 93 -12.64 -1.60 1.55
C ASN A 93 -13.43 -2.14 0.35
N THR A 94 -13.80 -3.40 0.39
CA THR A 94 -14.71 -3.98 -0.59
C THR A 94 -16.16 -3.87 -0.11
N PRO A 95 -17.12 -3.91 -1.02
CA PRO A 95 -18.52 -4.03 -0.63
C PRO A 95 -18.74 -5.31 0.20
N GLU A 96 -19.62 -5.21 1.19
CA GLU A 96 -19.93 -6.33 2.08
C GLU A 96 -20.70 -7.43 1.34
N VAL A 97 -20.35 -8.68 1.61
CA VAL A 97 -21.16 -9.84 1.25
C VAL A 97 -22.20 -10.09 2.32
N GLN A 98 -23.32 -10.75 1.97
CA GLN A 98 -24.32 -11.12 2.97
C GLN A 98 -23.70 -12.05 4.02
N HIS A 99 -23.65 -11.59 5.25
CA HIS A 99 -23.19 -12.40 6.37
C HIS A 99 -24.01 -12.08 7.62
N GLY A 100 -24.82 -13.04 8.06
CA GLY A 100 -25.73 -12.84 9.18
C GLY A 100 -26.74 -11.72 8.89
N TYR A 101 -26.73 -10.66 9.70
CA TYR A 101 -27.63 -9.50 9.58
C TYR A 101 -27.06 -8.36 8.70
N LYS A 102 -25.83 -8.48 8.21
CA LYS A 102 -25.29 -7.47 7.29
C LYS A 102 -25.94 -7.61 5.93
N PRO A 103 -26.51 -6.53 5.37
CA PRO A 103 -27.06 -6.57 4.02
C PRO A 103 -25.93 -6.77 3.00
N LEU A 104 -26.28 -7.41 1.90
CA LEU A 104 -25.46 -7.49 0.71
C LEU A 104 -25.27 -6.09 0.13
N GLU A 105 -24.02 -5.69 -0.10
CA GLU A 105 -23.70 -4.49 -0.86
C GLU A 105 -23.40 -4.83 -2.32
N ALA A 106 -23.80 -3.94 -3.23
CA ALA A 106 -23.61 -4.13 -4.67
C ALA A 106 -22.12 -4.23 -5.02
N GLY A 107 -21.69 -5.35 -5.57
CA GLY A 107 -20.28 -5.64 -5.91
C GLY A 107 -19.54 -6.53 -4.92
N GLY A 108 -20.13 -6.89 -3.77
CA GLY A 108 -19.46 -7.70 -2.74
C GLY A 108 -19.14 -9.11 -3.20
N GLU A 109 -20.11 -9.78 -3.82
CA GLU A 109 -19.91 -11.14 -4.34
C GLU A 109 -18.88 -11.17 -5.47
N GLU A 110 -18.86 -10.15 -6.33
CA GLU A 110 -17.86 -10.05 -7.40
C GLU A 110 -16.44 -9.86 -6.84
N ALA A 111 -16.28 -9.01 -5.82
CA ALA A 111 -14.99 -8.80 -5.16
C ALA A 111 -14.50 -10.08 -4.49
N LYS A 112 -15.38 -10.78 -3.77
CA LYS A 112 -15.09 -12.07 -3.15
C LYS A 112 -14.71 -13.13 -4.17
N ALA A 113 -15.50 -13.30 -5.23
CA ALA A 113 -15.24 -14.27 -6.29
C ALA A 113 -13.89 -14.00 -6.99
N TRP A 114 -13.60 -12.73 -7.26
CA TRP A 114 -12.31 -12.33 -7.83
C TRP A 114 -11.14 -12.73 -6.91
N LEU A 115 -11.26 -12.44 -5.60
CA LEU A 115 -10.22 -12.75 -4.63
C LEU A 115 -10.03 -14.27 -4.48
N ILE A 116 -11.11 -15.07 -4.47
CA ILE A 116 -11.03 -16.53 -4.48
C ILE A 116 -10.23 -17.01 -5.70
N ASN A 117 -10.62 -16.59 -6.89
CA ASN A 117 -9.95 -17.00 -8.13
C ASN A 117 -8.49 -16.58 -8.14
N LYS A 118 -8.17 -15.41 -7.60
CA LYS A 118 -6.82 -14.86 -7.56
C LYS A 118 -5.89 -15.61 -6.61
N LEU A 119 -6.44 -16.08 -5.49
CA LEU A 119 -5.69 -16.76 -4.44
C LEU A 119 -5.74 -18.29 -4.57
N GLN A 120 -6.56 -18.81 -5.48
CA GLN A 120 -6.62 -20.23 -5.76
C GLN A 120 -5.27 -20.73 -6.27
N HIS A 121 -4.71 -21.75 -5.63
CA HIS A 121 -3.43 -22.37 -6.00
C HIS A 121 -2.19 -21.46 -5.91
N THR A 122 -2.29 -20.33 -5.21
CA THR A 122 -1.13 -19.46 -4.96
C THR A 122 -0.97 -19.19 -3.47
N LYS A 123 0.26 -18.99 -3.04
CA LYS A 123 0.57 -18.53 -1.68
C LYS A 123 0.73 -17.03 -1.66
N VAL A 124 0.56 -16.46 -0.49
CA VAL A 124 0.69 -15.02 -0.28
C VAL A 124 1.77 -14.69 0.74
N ARG A 125 2.51 -13.62 0.47
CA ARG A 125 3.37 -12.96 1.42
C ARG A 125 2.59 -11.84 2.08
N LEU A 126 2.79 -11.66 3.38
CA LEU A 126 2.22 -10.57 4.15
C LEU A 126 3.24 -9.44 4.31
N GLU A 127 2.78 -8.23 4.12
CA GLU A 127 3.49 -7.03 4.53
C GLU A 127 2.63 -6.28 5.54
N LEU A 128 3.05 -6.35 6.80
CA LEU A 128 2.28 -5.85 7.93
C LEU A 128 2.25 -4.33 7.95
N GLY A 129 1.14 -3.76 8.42
CA GLY A 129 1.05 -2.34 8.73
C GLY A 129 1.88 -1.92 9.93
N VAL A 130 2.02 -0.62 10.14
CA VAL A 130 2.58 -0.02 11.35
C VAL A 130 1.75 -0.46 12.57
N GLU A 131 0.44 -0.27 12.52
CA GLU A 131 -0.51 -1.02 13.34
C GLU A 131 -0.82 -2.33 12.62
N ASN A 132 -0.47 -3.44 13.22
CA ASN A 132 -0.55 -4.75 12.60
C ASN A 132 -1.76 -5.59 13.05
N THR A 133 -2.59 -5.05 13.95
CA THR A 133 -3.78 -5.75 14.47
C THR A 133 -4.91 -4.75 14.71
N ASP A 134 -6.12 -5.08 14.32
CA ASP A 134 -7.29 -4.26 14.61
C ASP A 134 -7.98 -4.65 15.93
N LYS A 135 -8.99 -3.86 16.32
CA LYS A 135 -9.77 -4.09 17.54
C LYS A 135 -10.55 -5.42 17.57
N TYR A 136 -10.65 -6.11 16.45
CA TYR A 136 -11.29 -7.42 16.34
C TYR A 136 -10.28 -8.58 16.34
N GLY A 137 -8.98 -8.30 16.50
CA GLY A 137 -7.91 -9.27 16.50
C GLY A 137 -7.50 -9.76 15.11
N ARG A 138 -7.90 -9.05 14.02
CA ARG A 138 -7.46 -9.40 12.67
C ARG A 138 -6.09 -8.79 12.42
N THR A 139 -5.21 -9.54 11.76
CA THR A 139 -3.92 -9.02 11.29
C THR A 139 -4.15 -8.07 10.12
N LEU A 140 -3.53 -6.89 10.18
CA LEU A 140 -3.61 -5.85 9.16
C LEU A 140 -2.40 -5.95 8.23
N ALA A 141 -2.61 -6.26 6.95
CA ALA A 141 -1.52 -6.48 6.00
C ALA A 141 -1.87 -6.11 4.56
N HIS A 142 -0.83 -5.83 3.78
CA HIS A 142 -0.87 -5.93 2.33
C HIS A 142 -0.51 -7.36 1.92
N LEU A 143 -1.23 -7.92 0.95
CA LEU A 143 -0.98 -9.23 0.40
C LEU A 143 -0.24 -9.13 -0.94
N PHE A 144 0.78 -9.96 -1.09
CA PHE A 144 1.51 -10.12 -2.34
C PHE A 144 1.50 -11.60 -2.76
N SER A 145 1.14 -11.88 -4.00
CA SER A 145 1.25 -13.23 -4.54
C SER A 145 2.70 -13.67 -4.73
N GLU A 146 2.93 -14.94 -5.03
CA GLU A 146 4.27 -15.48 -5.37
C GLU A 146 4.89 -14.76 -6.56
N ASN A 147 4.06 -14.27 -7.50
CA ASN A 147 4.48 -13.48 -8.65
C ASN A 147 4.69 -11.98 -8.31
N LYS A 148 4.75 -11.63 -7.02
CA LYS A 148 4.93 -10.26 -6.52
C LYS A 148 3.78 -9.30 -6.86
N GLU A 149 2.63 -9.79 -7.27
CA GLU A 149 1.47 -8.95 -7.51
C GLU A 149 0.90 -8.46 -6.18
N HIS A 150 0.66 -7.16 -6.06
CA HIS A 150 0.03 -6.54 -4.90
C HIS A 150 -1.50 -6.69 -4.99
N ILE A 151 -2.06 -7.63 -4.24
CA ILE A 151 -3.46 -8.02 -4.32
C ILE A 151 -4.42 -6.88 -3.96
N ASN A 152 -4.11 -6.13 -2.87
CA ASN A 152 -4.90 -4.97 -2.47
C ASN A 152 -5.01 -3.95 -3.62
N LEU A 153 -3.89 -3.63 -4.25
CA LEU A 153 -3.84 -2.70 -5.38
C LEU A 153 -4.61 -3.22 -6.60
N SER A 154 -4.53 -4.52 -6.86
CA SER A 154 -5.24 -5.14 -7.98
C SER A 154 -6.77 -5.06 -7.80
N LEU A 155 -7.29 -5.28 -6.57
CA LEU A 155 -8.71 -5.08 -6.25
C LEU A 155 -9.19 -3.66 -6.59
N VAL A 156 -8.39 -2.64 -6.22
CA VAL A 156 -8.71 -1.25 -6.55
C VAL A 156 -8.66 -0.98 -8.05
N LYS A 157 -7.64 -1.50 -8.75
CA LYS A 157 -7.49 -1.36 -10.22
C LYS A 157 -8.67 -1.94 -10.99
N GLU A 158 -9.21 -3.06 -10.51
CA GLU A 158 -10.38 -3.70 -11.12
C GLU A 158 -11.70 -3.02 -10.71
N GLY A 159 -11.66 -2.01 -9.83
CA GLY A 159 -12.85 -1.33 -9.32
C GLY A 159 -13.68 -2.22 -8.41
N LEU A 160 -13.07 -3.16 -7.72
CA LEU A 160 -13.73 -4.08 -6.78
C LEU A 160 -13.62 -3.62 -5.33
N ALA A 161 -12.84 -2.57 -5.09
CA ALA A 161 -12.65 -1.97 -3.78
C ALA A 161 -12.56 -0.44 -3.88
N THR A 162 -12.99 0.24 -2.83
CA THR A 162 -12.70 1.65 -2.56
C THR A 162 -11.44 1.77 -1.72
N ILE A 163 -10.77 2.92 -1.77
CA ILE A 163 -9.71 3.21 -0.80
C ILE A 163 -10.31 3.44 0.60
N SER A 164 -9.60 2.93 1.62
CA SER A 164 -9.99 3.04 3.03
C SER A 164 -8.74 3.20 3.88
N ILE A 165 -8.32 4.44 4.06
CA ILE A 165 -7.04 4.79 4.68
C ILE A 165 -7.24 5.03 6.17
N TYR A 166 -6.45 4.32 6.99
CA TYR A 166 -6.44 4.41 8.44
C TYR A 166 -5.01 4.69 8.92
N PRO A 167 -4.67 5.94 9.25
CA PRO A 167 -3.38 6.25 9.86
C PRO A 167 -3.18 5.47 11.16
N PRO A 168 -1.96 4.99 11.47
CA PRO A 168 -0.70 5.31 10.80
C PRO A 168 -0.34 4.41 9.60
N ASN A 169 -1.23 3.50 9.16
CA ASN A 169 -1.00 2.60 8.03
C ASN A 169 -1.17 3.37 6.70
N LEU A 170 -0.07 3.96 6.21
CA LEU A 170 -0.04 4.81 5.02
C LEU A 170 0.75 4.21 3.86
N GLN A 171 1.16 2.94 3.96
CA GLN A 171 1.88 2.26 2.88
C GLN A 171 1.00 2.18 1.62
N TYR A 172 1.61 2.43 0.47
CA TYR A 172 0.97 2.33 -0.86
C TYR A 172 -0.24 3.25 -1.08
N VAL A 173 -0.41 4.29 -0.27
CA VAL A 173 -1.58 5.19 -0.38
C VAL A 173 -1.60 5.88 -1.74
N ASP A 174 -0.48 6.38 -2.23
CA ASP A 174 -0.42 7.10 -3.51
C ASP A 174 -0.77 6.20 -4.68
N GLU A 175 -0.28 4.95 -4.68
CA GLU A 175 -0.59 3.95 -5.71
C GLU A 175 -2.06 3.54 -5.66
N LEU A 176 -2.63 3.35 -4.46
CA LEU A 176 -4.04 3.02 -4.28
C LEU A 176 -4.95 4.16 -4.75
N VAL A 177 -4.62 5.40 -4.42
CA VAL A 177 -5.34 6.60 -4.87
C VAL A 177 -5.30 6.75 -6.38
N ALA A 178 -4.13 6.56 -6.99
CA ALA A 178 -3.98 6.63 -8.44
C ALA A 178 -4.79 5.52 -9.14
N ALA A 179 -4.76 4.30 -8.59
CA ALA A 179 -5.53 3.17 -9.11
C ALA A 179 -7.04 3.40 -9.02
N GLU A 180 -7.54 3.91 -7.88
CA GLU A 180 -8.96 4.23 -7.71
C GLU A 180 -9.42 5.30 -8.71
N ARG A 181 -8.66 6.38 -8.88
CA ARG A 181 -8.95 7.43 -9.88
C ARG A 181 -9.04 6.85 -11.29
N GLN A 182 -8.13 5.95 -11.64
CA GLN A 182 -8.15 5.31 -12.96
C GLN A 182 -9.35 4.36 -13.12
N ALA A 183 -9.69 3.58 -12.09
CA ALA A 183 -10.86 2.71 -12.09
C ALA A 183 -12.16 3.52 -12.23
N GLN A 184 -12.28 4.65 -11.52
CA GLN A 184 -13.41 5.58 -11.64
C GLN A 184 -13.52 6.17 -13.06
N LYS A 185 -12.42 6.70 -13.59
CA LYS A 185 -12.40 7.27 -14.95
C LYS A 185 -12.86 6.26 -15.99
N ASN A 186 -12.49 5.00 -15.83
CA ASN A 186 -12.81 3.91 -16.73
C ASN A 186 -14.15 3.23 -16.40
N LYS A 187 -14.88 3.69 -15.39
CA LYS A 187 -16.13 3.09 -14.91
C LYS A 187 -16.02 1.58 -14.63
N ARG A 188 -14.91 1.14 -14.05
CA ARG A 188 -14.66 -0.27 -13.72
C ARG A 188 -15.44 -0.71 -12.47
N GLY A 189 -15.94 -1.93 -12.49
CA GLY A 189 -16.57 -2.58 -11.35
C GLY A 189 -17.65 -1.74 -10.68
N ILE A 190 -17.49 -1.44 -9.39
CA ILE A 190 -18.44 -0.64 -8.60
C ILE A 190 -18.62 0.79 -9.13
N TRP A 191 -17.63 1.34 -9.84
CA TRP A 191 -17.68 2.69 -10.36
C TRP A 191 -18.64 2.87 -11.55
N ASN A 192 -19.18 1.78 -12.10
CA ASN A 192 -20.26 1.79 -13.10
C ASN A 192 -21.64 1.57 -12.48
N ARG A 193 -21.75 1.46 -11.17
CA ARG A 193 -22.99 1.18 -10.44
C ARG A 193 -23.58 2.45 -9.86
N PRO A 194 -24.93 2.65 -9.95
CA PRO A 194 -25.58 3.84 -9.44
C PRO A 194 -25.45 3.99 -7.91
N GLU A 195 -25.31 2.89 -7.17
CA GLU A 195 -25.14 2.88 -5.72
C GLU A 195 -23.85 3.59 -5.26
N TYR A 196 -22.85 3.69 -6.15
CA TYR A 196 -21.58 4.37 -5.91
C TYR A 196 -21.52 5.76 -6.55
N ALA A 197 -22.61 6.25 -7.12
CA ALA A 197 -22.66 7.61 -7.65
C ALA A 197 -22.52 8.64 -6.52
N ALA A 198 -21.85 9.75 -6.82
CA ALA A 198 -21.80 10.87 -5.87
C ALA A 198 -23.15 11.58 -5.83
N ILE A 199 -23.66 11.87 -4.63
CA ILE A 199 -24.92 12.56 -4.42
C ILE A 199 -24.73 13.93 -3.79
N PRO A 200 -25.54 14.94 -4.11
CA PRO A 200 -25.45 16.25 -3.46
C PRO A 200 -25.76 16.16 -1.96
N VAL A 201 -25.02 16.91 -1.14
CA VAL A 201 -25.30 17.04 0.31
C VAL A 201 -26.74 17.44 0.60
N GLY A 202 -27.34 18.27 -0.28
CA GLY A 202 -28.72 18.72 -0.13
C GLY A 202 -29.77 17.61 -0.33
N SER A 203 -29.40 16.47 -0.90
CA SER A 203 -30.30 15.33 -1.09
C SER A 203 -30.36 14.35 0.09
N LEU A 204 -29.58 14.61 1.16
CA LEU A 204 -29.63 13.80 2.37
C LEU A 204 -30.98 13.88 3.06
N THR A 205 -31.67 12.74 3.18
CA THR A 205 -32.99 12.61 3.80
C THR A 205 -32.92 11.79 5.08
N ASP A 206 -33.96 11.88 5.90
CA ASP A 206 -34.04 11.15 7.16
C ASP A 206 -34.22 9.63 6.98
N SER A 207 -34.67 9.19 5.81
CA SER A 207 -34.76 7.78 5.44
C SER A 207 -33.40 7.09 5.27
N GLY A 208 -32.31 7.90 5.31
CA GLY A 208 -30.95 7.43 5.45
C GLY A 208 -30.28 6.97 4.15
N HIS A 209 -28.98 7.25 4.07
CA HIS A 209 -28.04 6.55 3.19
C HIS A 209 -27.07 5.81 4.12
N PRO A 210 -27.45 4.62 4.64
CA PRO A 210 -26.53 3.86 5.50
C PRO A 210 -25.38 3.32 4.66
N GLY A 211 -24.17 3.42 5.20
CA GLY A 211 -23.01 2.81 4.59
C GLY A 211 -22.00 3.79 4.00
N TRP A 212 -21.15 3.26 3.16
CA TRP A 212 -20.15 4.02 2.45
C TRP A 212 -20.80 4.87 1.35
N THR A 213 -20.43 6.15 1.27
CA THR A 213 -21.11 7.12 0.43
C THR A 213 -20.16 8.17 -0.12
N ARG A 214 -20.50 8.76 -1.26
CA ARG A 214 -19.83 9.92 -1.87
C ARG A 214 -20.81 11.10 -1.86
N LEU A 215 -20.39 12.19 -1.24
CA LEU A 215 -21.20 13.40 -1.12
C LEU A 215 -20.52 14.56 -1.81
N THR A 216 -21.27 15.34 -2.58
CA THR A 216 -20.78 16.56 -3.21
C THR A 216 -21.44 17.79 -2.63
N GLY A 217 -20.67 18.83 -2.37
CA GLY A 217 -21.20 20.08 -1.85
C GLY A 217 -20.16 21.17 -1.74
N LYS A 218 -20.62 22.39 -1.53
CA LYS A 218 -19.78 23.56 -1.27
C LYS A 218 -19.46 23.62 0.21
N VAL A 219 -18.19 23.77 0.56
CA VAL A 219 -17.76 24.06 1.94
C VAL A 219 -18.09 25.51 2.25
N VAL A 220 -18.96 25.74 3.23
CA VAL A 220 -19.41 27.08 3.61
C VAL A 220 -18.60 27.68 4.75
N ALA A 221 -18.03 26.86 5.61
CA ALA A 221 -17.19 27.30 6.74
C ALA A 221 -16.27 26.17 7.22
N VAL A 222 -15.26 26.56 7.97
CA VAL A 222 -14.45 25.66 8.81
C VAL A 222 -14.78 25.96 10.26
N ARG A 223 -15.10 24.93 11.03
CA ARG A 223 -15.33 25.04 12.47
C ARG A 223 -14.25 24.27 13.21
N ASP A 224 -13.54 24.97 14.05
CA ASP A 224 -12.42 24.43 14.81
C ASP A 224 -12.81 24.11 16.26
N THR A 225 -12.31 22.97 16.76
CA THR A 225 -12.49 22.54 18.15
C THR A 225 -11.18 21.96 18.70
N PRO A 226 -11.03 21.77 20.01
CA PRO A 226 -9.82 21.20 20.60
C PRO A 226 -9.45 19.80 20.07
N LYS A 227 -10.43 18.99 19.61
CA LYS A 227 -10.20 17.61 19.16
C LYS A 227 -10.30 17.41 17.67
N SER A 228 -11.02 18.28 16.96
CA SER A 228 -11.34 18.07 15.54
C SER A 228 -11.56 19.37 14.80
N VAL A 229 -11.32 19.34 13.50
CA VAL A 229 -11.72 20.37 12.55
C VAL A 229 -12.88 19.83 11.73
N TYR A 230 -13.87 20.67 11.46
CA TYR A 230 -15.06 20.33 10.71
C TYR A 230 -15.17 21.21 9.47
N LEU A 231 -15.28 20.59 8.32
CA LEU A 231 -15.71 21.24 7.09
C LEU A 231 -17.24 21.24 7.07
N VAL A 232 -17.82 22.42 7.18
CA VAL A 232 -19.29 22.61 7.26
C VAL A 232 -19.85 22.80 5.86
N PHE A 233 -20.84 22.02 5.48
CA PHE A 233 -21.52 22.10 4.18
C PHE A 233 -22.94 22.69 4.34
N SER A 234 -23.61 22.32 5.42
CA SER A 234 -24.95 22.81 5.77
C SER A 234 -25.19 22.66 7.28
N ASN A 235 -26.35 23.09 7.75
CA ASN A 235 -26.78 22.84 9.12
C ASN A 235 -27.01 21.34 9.42
N ARG A 236 -27.11 20.49 8.38
CA ARG A 236 -27.36 19.05 8.51
C ARG A 236 -26.17 18.17 8.22
N PHE A 237 -25.12 18.67 7.54
CA PHE A 237 -23.96 17.87 7.19
C PHE A 237 -22.64 18.57 7.41
N GLU A 238 -21.73 17.87 8.05
CA GLU A 238 -20.33 18.28 8.23
C GLU A 238 -19.38 17.08 8.07
N ALA A 239 -18.19 17.35 7.53
CA ALA A 239 -17.11 16.38 7.46
C ALA A 239 -16.09 16.68 8.55
N ARG A 240 -15.75 15.68 9.37
CA ARG A 240 -14.87 15.80 10.54
C ARG A 240 -13.49 15.27 10.21
N ILE A 241 -12.46 16.01 10.61
CA ILE A 241 -11.05 15.61 10.59
C ILE A 241 -10.56 15.68 12.04
N GLU A 242 -10.00 14.59 12.55
CA GLU A 242 -9.36 14.62 13.87
C GLU A 242 -8.02 15.36 13.80
N ARG A 243 -7.68 16.11 14.87
CA ARG A 243 -6.46 16.94 14.87
C ARG A 243 -5.19 16.14 14.65
N ASP A 244 -5.15 14.94 15.17
CA ASP A 244 -3.99 14.05 15.04
C ASP A 244 -3.67 13.69 13.58
N TRP A 245 -4.62 13.88 12.66
CA TRP A 245 -4.46 13.58 11.22
C TRP A 245 -4.37 14.84 10.34
N LEU A 246 -4.41 16.06 10.92
CA LEU A 246 -4.37 17.31 10.14
C LEU A 246 -3.10 17.42 9.27
N TYR A 247 -1.99 16.83 9.68
CA TYR A 247 -0.75 16.82 8.90
C TYR A 247 -0.88 16.07 7.55
N LEU A 248 -1.94 15.27 7.36
CA LEU A 248 -2.25 14.57 6.11
C LEU A 248 -3.11 15.40 5.16
N PHE A 249 -3.42 16.63 5.53
CA PHE A 249 -4.25 17.53 4.75
C PHE A 249 -3.48 18.80 4.38
N PRO A 250 -3.76 19.41 3.22
CA PRO A 250 -3.36 20.80 2.98
C PRO A 250 -4.11 21.73 3.97
N ASP A 251 -3.83 23.05 3.92
CA ASP A 251 -4.58 24.00 4.73
C ASP A 251 -6.09 23.82 4.51
N VAL A 252 -6.77 23.40 5.58
CA VAL A 252 -8.21 23.08 5.56
C VAL A 252 -9.07 24.32 5.28
N ASN A 253 -8.59 25.53 5.62
CA ASN A 253 -9.28 26.78 5.29
C ASN A 253 -9.35 27.03 3.78
N GLY A 254 -8.39 26.47 3.03
CA GLY A 254 -8.37 26.53 1.59
C GLY A 254 -9.54 25.82 0.90
N TYR A 255 -10.35 25.03 1.60
CA TYR A 255 -11.55 24.43 1.06
C TYR A 255 -12.78 25.33 1.13
N VAL A 256 -12.78 26.39 1.94
CA VAL A 256 -13.93 27.31 2.06
C VAL A 256 -14.24 27.92 0.70
N GLY A 257 -15.52 27.89 0.34
CA GLY A 257 -16.01 28.37 -0.94
C GLY A 257 -15.85 27.41 -2.12
N LYS A 258 -15.08 26.32 -1.98
CA LYS A 258 -14.89 25.31 -3.03
C LYS A 258 -15.98 24.25 -2.97
N THR A 259 -16.34 23.73 -4.14
CA THR A 259 -17.15 22.52 -4.26
C THR A 259 -16.22 21.32 -4.18
N VAL A 260 -16.53 20.41 -3.28
CA VAL A 260 -15.72 19.20 -3.02
C VAL A 260 -16.59 17.95 -3.03
N GLU A 261 -15.97 16.83 -3.35
CA GLU A 261 -16.51 15.51 -3.06
C GLU A 261 -15.84 14.99 -1.79
N VAL A 262 -16.64 14.55 -0.82
CA VAL A 262 -16.17 13.78 0.34
C VAL A 262 -16.71 12.37 0.28
N ARG A 263 -15.92 11.40 0.72
CA ARG A 263 -16.29 9.98 0.65
C ARG A 263 -15.91 9.24 1.93
N GLY A 264 -16.74 8.28 2.30
CA GLY A 264 -16.55 7.46 3.49
C GLY A 264 -17.86 7.00 4.11
N TRP A 265 -17.79 6.51 5.33
CA TRP A 265 -18.95 6.02 6.08
C TRP A 265 -19.75 7.18 6.67
N LEU A 266 -21.00 7.30 6.22
CA LEU A 266 -21.92 8.31 6.69
C LEU A 266 -22.53 7.91 8.03
N ASN A 267 -22.32 8.76 9.03
CA ASN A 267 -22.92 8.62 10.34
C ASN A 267 -24.08 9.60 10.50
N ARG A 268 -25.15 9.14 11.16
CA ARG A 268 -26.29 9.97 11.50
C ARG A 268 -26.45 10.07 13.00
N ASN A 269 -26.66 11.28 13.50
CA ASN A 269 -27.04 11.55 14.86
C ASN A 269 -28.24 12.53 14.85
N LYS A 270 -29.44 12.02 15.18
CA LYS A 270 -30.72 12.70 15.06
C LYS A 270 -30.94 13.19 13.61
N ASP A 271 -31.01 14.50 13.41
CA ASP A 271 -31.22 15.21 12.14
C ASP A 271 -29.92 15.64 11.44
N ARG A 272 -28.76 15.32 12.04
CA ARG A 272 -27.45 15.69 11.50
C ARG A 272 -26.70 14.47 10.97
N PHE A 273 -26.00 14.70 9.90
CA PHE A 273 -25.10 13.74 9.28
C PHE A 273 -23.64 14.17 9.46
N SER A 274 -22.76 13.22 9.63
CA SER A 274 -21.32 13.46 9.67
C SER A 274 -20.53 12.35 9.00
N LEU A 275 -19.39 12.71 8.45
CA LEU A 275 -18.45 11.79 7.84
C LEU A 275 -17.06 12.05 8.43
N LEU A 276 -16.39 11.00 8.89
CA LEU A 276 -15.03 11.12 9.41
C LEU A 276 -14.03 10.94 8.27
N ILE A 277 -13.25 11.98 7.99
CA ILE A 277 -12.19 11.98 6.99
C ILE A 277 -10.85 11.76 7.70
N ARG A 278 -10.11 10.73 7.30
CA ARG A 278 -8.82 10.36 7.89
C ARG A 278 -7.63 10.74 7.04
N HIS A 279 -7.86 11.00 5.76
CA HIS A 279 -6.81 11.33 4.80
C HIS A 279 -7.35 12.25 3.70
N SER A 280 -6.51 13.15 3.18
CA SER A 280 -6.91 14.10 2.13
C SER A 280 -7.41 13.44 0.84
N ALA A 281 -7.01 12.19 0.55
CA ALA A 281 -7.54 11.43 -0.58
C ALA A 281 -9.05 11.15 -0.51
N MET A 282 -9.67 11.28 0.68
CA MET A 282 -11.12 11.16 0.86
C MET A 282 -11.87 12.49 0.60
N LEU A 283 -11.15 13.54 0.20
CA LEU A 283 -11.66 14.90 0.00
C LEU A 283 -11.10 15.46 -1.32
N LEU A 284 -11.93 15.56 -2.35
CA LEU A 284 -11.53 15.94 -3.71
C LEU A 284 -12.16 17.28 -4.08
N ILE A 285 -11.37 18.23 -4.53
CA ILE A 285 -11.86 19.49 -5.13
C ILE A 285 -12.37 19.15 -6.54
N LEU A 286 -13.60 19.60 -6.87
CA LEU A 286 -14.26 19.36 -8.16
C LEU A 286 -14.07 20.54 -9.11
#